data_09995a22601e3700c78b005ffbf7648f
#
_entry.id   09995a22601e3700c78b005ffbf7648f
#
_cell.length_a   1.000
_cell.length_b   1.000
_cell.length_c   1.000
_cell.angle_alpha   90.00
_cell.angle_beta   90.00
_cell.angle_gamma   90.00
#
_symmetry.space_group_name_H-M   'P 1'
#
loop_
_entity.id
_entity.type
_entity.pdbx_description
1 polymer ?
#
loop_
_entity_poly.entity_id
_entity_poly.type
_entity_poly.pdbx_seq_one_letter_code
_entity_poly.pdbx_strand_id
1 'polypeptide(L)'
;MARKRTAKHPAALRVRDGFIAGAGARIYYKTLGRGVPLLLLHGGPGADHTDFLPALKPLARRCQLVLIDERGSGRSERLSDHKRYTLDWMVKDIERVRQHLRLSQLMVLGHSFGGILAQAYAVRHPKRVLGLVLAGTGSSARCVERDFRRIRKRLPGPLRARLARHEQAGIFQADGAYTKGYAAASTRALAPYMYAKPPPSRFRHPPPPGMDVLREMWVRRSDFRIDGNLQGFDFTRSLARVEAPALVVIGDRDIVSTETAEVTRGSLPRATLVVMAECAHMMYIDQTVRFNRLLQAFLDVCTARRALE
;
A
#
# COMPACT_ATOMS: atom_id res chain seq x y z
N MET A 1 -54.84 1.37 -5.55
CA MET A 1 -53.83 2.30 -6.03
C MET A 1 -52.53 2.11 -5.25
N ALA A 2 -51.53 1.41 -5.83
CA ALA A 2 -50.23 1.14 -5.19
C ALA A 2 -49.34 2.35 -5.38
N ARG A 3 -48.88 2.99 -4.29
CA ARG A 3 -47.89 4.08 -4.29
C ARG A 3 -46.54 3.54 -4.78
N LYS A 4 -46.10 3.95 -5.97
CA LYS A 4 -44.75 3.74 -6.48
C LYS A 4 -43.76 4.39 -5.46
N ARG A 5 -42.98 3.56 -4.75
CA ARG A 5 -41.81 4.02 -4.00
C ARG A 5 -40.80 4.59 -5.00
N THR A 6 -40.69 5.90 -5.07
CA THR A 6 -39.63 6.58 -5.80
C THR A 6 -38.28 6.16 -5.21
N ALA A 7 -37.46 5.48 -6.01
CA ALA A 7 -36.10 5.14 -5.63
C ALA A 7 -35.35 6.46 -5.38
N LYS A 8 -34.99 6.73 -4.11
CA LYS A 8 -34.12 7.86 -3.76
C LYS A 8 -32.81 7.72 -4.54
N HIS A 9 -32.50 8.66 -5.41
CA HIS A 9 -31.19 8.75 -6.01
C HIS A 9 -30.13 8.75 -4.90
N PRO A 10 -29.07 7.90 -5.02
CA PRO A 10 -28.03 7.88 -3.99
C PRO A 10 -27.40 9.29 -3.92
N ALA A 11 -27.38 9.87 -2.74
CA ALA A 11 -26.76 11.18 -2.51
C ALA A 11 -25.33 11.20 -3.06
N ALA A 12 -24.97 12.28 -3.74
CA ALA A 12 -23.62 12.47 -4.30
C ALA A 12 -22.57 12.32 -3.21
N LEU A 13 -21.48 11.62 -3.50
CA LEU A 13 -20.36 11.45 -2.56
C LEU A 13 -19.73 12.81 -2.29
N ARG A 14 -19.54 13.12 -1.00
CA ARG A 14 -18.76 14.31 -0.62
C ARG A 14 -17.30 14.06 -0.98
N VAL A 15 -16.75 14.88 -1.84
CA VAL A 15 -15.35 14.84 -2.27
C VAL A 15 -14.67 16.14 -1.83
N ARG A 16 -13.48 16.03 -1.25
CA ARG A 16 -12.59 17.16 -0.95
C ARG A 16 -11.18 16.72 -1.26
N ASP A 17 -10.37 17.59 -1.78
CA ASP A 17 -8.94 17.39 -1.97
C ASP A 17 -8.18 18.70 -1.80
N GLY A 18 -6.89 18.60 -1.62
CA GLY A 18 -6.03 19.74 -1.41
C GLY A 18 -4.64 19.34 -0.95
N PHE A 19 -3.95 20.33 -0.41
CA PHE A 19 -2.60 20.14 0.13
C PHE A 19 -2.57 20.58 1.59
N ILE A 20 -1.73 19.91 2.36
CA ILE A 20 -1.40 20.31 3.73
C ILE A 20 0.10 20.56 3.88
N ALA A 21 0.47 21.36 4.88
CA ALA A 21 1.83 21.41 5.36
C ALA A 21 2.12 20.13 6.16
N GLY A 22 2.79 19.18 5.54
CA GLY A 22 3.31 17.99 6.19
C GLY A 22 4.53 18.31 7.06
N ALA A 23 5.30 17.30 7.41
CA ALA A 23 6.55 17.49 8.17
C ALA A 23 7.68 18.00 7.26
N GLY A 24 7.58 19.26 6.81
CA GLY A 24 8.54 19.90 5.92
C GLY A 24 8.45 19.42 4.46
N ALA A 25 7.25 19.05 4.03
CA ALA A 25 6.87 18.78 2.65
C ALA A 25 5.40 19.12 2.47
N ARG A 26 4.97 19.56 1.30
CA ARG A 26 3.57 19.75 0.97
C ARG A 26 2.96 18.42 0.54
N ILE A 27 1.97 17.93 1.31
CA ILE A 27 1.34 16.63 1.10
C ILE A 27 -0.04 16.79 0.48
N TYR A 28 -0.27 16.11 -0.63
CA TYR A 28 -1.59 16.02 -1.24
C TYR A 28 -2.46 15.00 -0.52
N TYR A 29 -3.72 15.37 -0.29
CA TYR A 29 -4.74 14.46 0.22
C TYR A 29 -6.04 14.57 -0.57
N LYS A 30 -6.83 13.49 -0.53
CA LYS A 30 -8.18 13.44 -1.07
C LYS A 30 -9.08 12.68 -0.13
N THR A 31 -10.29 13.20 0.12
CA THR A 31 -11.29 12.49 0.93
C THR A 31 -12.55 12.24 0.12
N LEU A 32 -13.14 11.05 0.29
CA LEU A 32 -14.42 10.67 -0.33
C LEU A 32 -15.34 10.07 0.72
N GLY A 33 -16.61 10.45 0.71
CA GLY A 33 -17.61 9.92 1.63
C GLY A 33 -17.60 10.56 3.00
N ARG A 34 -18.19 9.86 3.98
CA ARG A 34 -18.34 10.27 5.38
C ARG A 34 -18.32 9.02 6.28
N GLY A 35 -18.15 9.21 7.57
CA GLY A 35 -18.15 8.13 8.56
C GLY A 35 -16.77 7.83 9.10
N VAL A 36 -16.51 6.57 9.49
CA VAL A 36 -15.21 6.15 10.01
C VAL A 36 -14.12 6.40 8.97
N PRO A 37 -13.04 7.12 9.33
CA PRO A 37 -11.97 7.41 8.39
C PRO A 37 -11.11 6.18 8.12
N LEU A 38 -10.99 5.81 6.85
CA LEU A 38 -10.08 4.78 6.33
C LEU A 38 -8.97 5.46 5.53
N LEU A 39 -7.79 5.54 6.13
CA LEU A 39 -6.58 6.02 5.46
C LEU A 39 -6.05 4.94 4.53
N LEU A 40 -5.75 5.32 3.29
CA LEU A 40 -5.20 4.45 2.25
C LEU A 40 -3.76 4.89 1.92
N LEU A 41 -2.80 3.99 2.16
CA LEU A 41 -1.38 4.18 1.89
C LEU A 41 -0.98 3.31 0.70
N HIS A 42 -0.54 3.96 -0.38
CA HIS A 42 -0.26 3.29 -1.65
C HIS A 42 1.06 2.50 -1.65
N GLY A 43 1.23 1.66 -2.64
CA GLY A 43 2.44 0.87 -2.85
C GLY A 43 3.58 1.67 -3.48
N GLY A 44 4.57 0.98 -3.98
CA GLY A 44 5.80 1.53 -4.53
C GLY A 44 7.00 1.10 -3.69
N PRO A 45 7.79 2.01 -3.10
CA PRO A 45 7.52 3.45 -2.87
C PRO A 45 7.47 4.27 -4.15
N GLY A 46 6.75 5.40 -4.11
CA GLY A 46 6.69 6.34 -5.22
C GLY A 46 5.46 6.22 -6.15
N ALA A 47 4.52 5.27 -5.92
CA ALA A 47 3.22 5.24 -6.62
C ALA A 47 2.32 6.42 -6.22
N ASP A 48 1.03 6.35 -6.34
CA ASP A 48 0.10 7.36 -5.86
C ASP A 48 -1.29 6.79 -5.50
N HIS A 49 -2.16 7.66 -4.99
CA HIS A 49 -3.50 7.30 -4.53
C HIS A 49 -4.44 6.79 -5.63
N THR A 50 -4.13 7.00 -6.90
CA THR A 50 -5.04 6.65 -8.01
C THR A 50 -5.19 5.15 -8.18
N ASP A 51 -4.23 4.35 -7.73
CA ASP A 51 -4.30 2.89 -7.73
C ASP A 51 -5.51 2.34 -6.98
N PHE A 52 -5.93 3.01 -5.91
CA PHE A 52 -7.05 2.55 -5.09
C PHE A 52 -8.41 2.96 -5.63
N LEU A 53 -8.50 4.13 -6.27
CA LEU A 53 -9.79 4.77 -6.55
C LEU A 53 -10.76 3.90 -7.36
N PRO A 54 -10.36 3.27 -8.47
CA PRO A 54 -11.29 2.48 -9.26
C PRO A 54 -11.86 1.27 -8.51
N ALA A 55 -11.08 0.71 -7.56
CA ALA A 55 -11.46 -0.47 -6.79
C ALA A 55 -12.23 -0.10 -5.50
N LEU A 56 -11.74 0.86 -4.72
CA LEU A 56 -12.22 1.12 -3.36
C LEU A 56 -13.26 2.25 -3.26
N LYS A 57 -13.47 3.03 -4.33
CA LYS A 57 -14.49 4.10 -4.36
C LYS A 57 -15.88 3.66 -3.85
N PRO A 58 -16.38 2.43 -4.10
CA PRO A 58 -17.66 1.99 -3.55
C PRO A 58 -17.75 2.03 -2.02
N LEU A 59 -16.62 1.84 -1.30
CA LEU A 59 -16.57 1.92 0.16
C LEU A 59 -16.84 3.32 0.70
N ALA A 60 -16.68 4.37 -0.11
CA ALA A 60 -16.99 5.75 0.28
C ALA A 60 -18.47 6.00 0.63
N ARG A 61 -19.35 5.04 0.36
CA ARG A 61 -20.74 5.05 0.82
C ARG A 61 -20.92 4.61 2.28
N ARG A 62 -19.91 3.94 2.84
CA ARG A 62 -19.92 3.34 4.17
C ARG A 62 -18.92 3.96 5.14
N CYS A 63 -17.83 4.51 4.62
CA CYS A 63 -16.75 5.11 5.39
C CYS A 63 -16.22 6.36 4.69
N GLN A 64 -15.42 7.16 5.38
CA GLN A 64 -14.67 8.24 4.77
C GLN A 64 -13.31 7.69 4.27
N LEU A 65 -13.14 7.55 2.97
CA LEU A 65 -11.82 7.28 2.42
C LEU A 65 -10.95 8.52 2.56
N VAL A 66 -9.76 8.34 3.10
CA VAL A 66 -8.70 9.34 3.18
C VAL A 66 -7.51 8.82 2.38
N LEU A 67 -7.24 9.41 1.24
CA LEU A 67 -6.13 9.05 0.37
C LEU A 67 -5.06 10.13 0.48
N ILE A 68 -3.82 9.73 0.51
CA ILE A 68 -2.68 10.64 0.44
C ILE A 68 -1.73 10.17 -0.66
N ASP A 69 -1.03 11.13 -1.25
CA ASP A 69 0.21 10.84 -1.96
C ASP A 69 1.34 11.04 -0.94
N GLU A 70 2.14 10.02 -0.70
CA GLU A 70 3.29 10.12 0.20
C GLU A 70 4.29 11.15 -0.35
N ARG A 71 5.15 11.71 0.52
CA ARG A 71 6.18 12.68 0.08
C ARG A 71 6.98 12.17 -1.12
N GLY A 72 7.20 13.03 -2.10
CA GLY A 72 7.90 12.69 -3.35
C GLY A 72 7.06 11.88 -4.35
N SER A 73 5.82 11.53 -4.03
CA SER A 73 4.93 10.69 -4.83
C SER A 73 3.75 11.49 -5.38
N GLY A 74 3.20 11.05 -6.51
CA GLY A 74 1.99 11.60 -7.10
C GLY A 74 2.01 13.13 -7.20
N ARG A 75 1.04 13.78 -6.52
CA ARG A 75 0.87 15.23 -6.47
C ARG A 75 1.58 15.88 -5.28
N SER A 76 2.09 15.09 -4.33
CA SER A 76 2.87 15.62 -3.21
C SER A 76 4.21 16.19 -3.66
N GLU A 77 4.77 17.06 -2.84
CA GLU A 77 6.02 17.76 -3.15
C GLU A 77 7.19 16.80 -3.34
N ARG A 78 7.92 16.97 -4.43
CA ARG A 78 9.21 16.33 -4.67
C ARG A 78 10.29 17.15 -3.98
N LEU A 79 11.11 16.49 -3.17
CA LEU A 79 12.14 17.13 -2.37
C LEU A 79 13.50 17.10 -3.11
N SER A 80 14.24 18.19 -3.03
CA SER A 80 15.64 18.22 -3.49
C SER A 80 16.55 17.42 -2.57
N ASP A 81 16.27 17.40 -1.26
CA ASP A 81 16.97 16.56 -0.29
C ASP A 81 16.29 15.18 -0.20
N HIS A 82 16.76 14.24 -1.01
CA HIS A 82 16.22 12.88 -1.06
C HIS A 82 16.44 12.08 0.23
N LYS A 83 17.39 12.47 1.10
CA LYS A 83 17.59 11.85 2.42
C LYS A 83 16.37 11.99 3.34
N ARG A 84 15.44 12.85 2.99
CA ARG A 84 14.17 13.05 3.69
C ARG A 84 13.06 12.07 3.24
N TYR A 85 13.31 11.22 2.26
CA TYR A 85 12.44 10.09 1.91
C TYR A 85 12.72 8.93 2.86
N THR A 86 12.13 8.98 4.06
CA THR A 86 12.24 7.93 5.08
C THR A 86 10.90 7.64 5.73
N LEU A 87 10.75 6.45 6.34
CA LEU A 87 9.54 6.09 7.08
C LEU A 87 9.23 7.10 8.20
N ASP A 88 10.24 7.59 8.91
CA ASP A 88 10.05 8.55 10.02
C ASP A 88 9.40 9.86 9.55
N TRP A 89 9.84 10.38 8.41
CA TRP A 89 9.24 11.58 7.85
C TRP A 89 7.83 11.32 7.31
N MET A 90 7.60 10.17 6.67
CA MET A 90 6.28 9.78 6.16
C MET A 90 5.27 9.54 7.29
N VAL A 91 5.69 8.94 8.40
CA VAL A 91 4.86 8.77 9.60
C VAL A 91 4.45 10.14 10.17
N LYS A 92 5.37 11.11 10.21
CA LYS A 92 5.05 12.49 10.63
C LYS A 92 4.06 13.15 9.68
N ASP A 93 4.16 12.92 8.36
CA ASP A 93 3.18 13.43 7.40
C ASP A 93 1.79 12.87 7.63
N ILE A 94 1.67 11.56 7.84
CA ILE A 94 0.38 10.92 8.16
C ILE A 94 -0.24 11.55 9.40
N GLU A 95 0.55 11.80 10.45
CA GLU A 95 0.05 12.43 11.68
C GLU A 95 -0.40 13.87 11.42
N ARG A 96 0.29 14.64 10.56
CA ARG A 96 -0.14 15.98 10.13
C ARG A 96 -1.44 15.94 9.33
N VAL A 97 -1.61 14.97 8.43
CA VAL A 97 -2.89 14.76 7.71
C VAL A 97 -4.02 14.46 8.69
N ARG A 98 -3.80 13.54 9.63
CA ARG A 98 -4.80 13.20 10.65
C ARG A 98 -5.23 14.42 11.45
N GLN A 99 -4.26 15.22 11.92
CA GLN A 99 -4.50 16.44 12.69
C GLN A 99 -5.25 17.49 11.88
N HIS A 100 -4.83 17.75 10.63
CA HIS A 100 -5.47 18.70 9.72
C HIS A 100 -6.95 18.35 9.48
N LEU A 101 -7.23 17.07 9.29
CA LEU A 101 -8.58 16.55 9.09
C LEU A 101 -9.36 16.41 10.41
N ARG A 102 -8.76 16.73 11.55
CA ARG A 102 -9.35 16.63 12.91
C ARG A 102 -9.89 15.24 13.23
N LEU A 103 -9.15 14.21 12.83
CA LEU A 103 -9.52 12.81 13.04
C LEU A 103 -8.90 12.33 14.36
N SER A 104 -9.71 11.82 15.29
CA SER A 104 -9.21 11.27 16.57
C SER A 104 -8.41 9.98 16.36
N GLN A 105 -8.94 9.09 15.54
CA GLN A 105 -8.38 7.80 15.18
C GLN A 105 -8.63 7.51 13.70
N LEU A 106 -7.85 6.58 13.13
CA LEU A 106 -7.92 6.14 11.74
C LEU A 106 -8.01 4.62 11.69
N MET A 107 -8.83 4.08 10.80
CA MET A 107 -8.50 2.80 10.21
C MET A 107 -7.41 3.03 9.16
N VAL A 108 -6.41 2.18 9.11
CA VAL A 108 -5.28 2.32 8.19
C VAL A 108 -5.20 1.08 7.30
N LEU A 109 -5.27 1.28 5.99
CA LEU A 109 -4.98 0.25 5.00
C LEU A 109 -3.69 0.64 4.28
N GLY A 110 -2.69 -0.23 4.35
CA GLY A 110 -1.47 -0.11 3.57
C GLY A 110 -1.31 -1.27 2.59
N HIS A 111 -1.03 -0.96 1.33
CA HIS A 111 -0.73 -1.95 0.31
C HIS A 111 0.77 -1.96 -0.01
N SER A 112 1.39 -3.15 -0.04
CA SER A 112 2.80 -3.30 -0.41
C SER A 112 3.72 -2.42 0.46
N PHE A 113 4.48 -1.50 -0.10
CA PHE A 113 5.25 -0.48 0.64
C PHE A 113 4.35 0.30 1.62
N GLY A 114 3.16 0.72 1.20
CA GLY A 114 2.20 1.39 2.09
C GLY A 114 1.84 0.55 3.32
N GLY A 115 1.94 -0.79 3.23
CA GLY A 115 1.79 -1.70 4.36
C GLY A 115 2.98 -1.63 5.34
N ILE A 116 4.20 -1.44 4.84
CA ILE A 116 5.38 -1.17 5.67
C ILE A 116 5.20 0.16 6.41
N LEU A 117 4.76 1.20 5.71
CA LEU A 117 4.47 2.52 6.28
C LEU A 117 3.32 2.49 7.29
N ALA A 118 2.25 1.71 7.02
CA ALA A 118 1.14 1.50 7.95
C ALA A 118 1.60 0.86 9.27
N GLN A 119 2.49 -0.13 9.20
CA GLN A 119 3.11 -0.75 10.37
C GLN A 119 3.95 0.26 11.16
N ALA A 120 4.80 1.05 10.48
CA ALA A 120 5.60 2.09 11.12
C ALA A 120 4.71 3.12 11.85
N TYR A 121 3.61 3.54 11.21
CA TYR A 121 2.64 4.44 11.82
C TYR A 121 1.94 3.81 13.03
N ALA A 122 1.47 2.57 12.91
CA ALA A 122 0.77 1.87 13.99
C ALA A 122 1.67 1.65 15.22
N VAL A 123 2.94 1.30 15.02
CA VAL A 123 3.93 1.15 16.10
C VAL A 123 4.21 2.47 16.81
N ARG A 124 4.30 3.58 16.04
CA ARG A 124 4.59 4.92 16.59
C ARG A 124 3.39 5.56 17.26
N HIS A 125 2.18 5.31 16.74
CA HIS A 125 0.92 5.92 17.18
C HIS A 125 -0.18 4.89 17.46
N PRO A 126 0.04 3.87 18.31
CA PRO A 126 -0.89 2.75 18.48
C PRO A 126 -2.29 3.22 18.92
N LYS A 127 -2.38 4.26 19.76
CA LYS A 127 -3.66 4.83 20.21
C LYS A 127 -4.44 5.59 19.11
N ARG A 128 -3.83 5.83 17.94
CA ARG A 128 -4.45 6.52 16.79
C ARG A 128 -5.00 5.55 15.76
N VAL A 129 -4.72 4.25 15.89
CA VAL A 129 -5.14 3.21 14.96
C VAL A 129 -6.36 2.49 15.53
N LEU A 130 -7.50 2.63 14.84
CA LEU A 130 -8.75 1.94 15.16
C LEU A 130 -8.75 0.51 14.62
N GLY A 131 -8.11 0.27 13.51
CA GLY A 131 -7.93 -1.02 12.86
C GLY A 131 -6.84 -0.92 11.78
N LEU A 132 -6.13 -2.02 11.54
CA LEU A 132 -5.00 -2.09 10.62
C LEU A 132 -5.23 -3.14 9.54
N VAL A 133 -5.17 -2.74 8.27
CA VAL A 133 -5.22 -3.66 7.12
C VAL A 133 -3.88 -3.63 6.41
N LEU A 134 -3.25 -4.79 6.32
CA LEU A 134 -1.95 -5.02 5.68
C LEU A 134 -2.15 -5.90 4.45
N ALA A 135 -2.15 -5.28 3.27
CA ALA A 135 -2.40 -5.97 2.01
C ALA A 135 -1.10 -6.15 1.20
N GLY A 136 -0.74 -7.39 0.85
CA GLY A 136 0.43 -7.70 0.03
C GLY A 136 1.74 -7.17 0.62
N THR A 137 1.98 -7.33 1.93
CA THR A 137 3.14 -6.75 2.61
C THR A 137 3.72 -7.69 3.66
N GLY A 138 4.97 -7.44 4.05
CA GLY A 138 5.64 -8.16 5.12
C GLY A 138 6.09 -7.24 6.26
N SER A 139 6.37 -7.81 7.43
CA SER A 139 6.81 -7.09 8.63
C SER A 139 8.33 -6.96 8.77
N SER A 140 9.12 -7.64 7.91
CA SER A 140 10.57 -7.51 7.90
C SER A 140 11.17 -7.60 6.51
N ALA A 141 12.25 -6.85 6.27
CA ALA A 141 13.03 -6.88 5.04
C ALA A 141 13.53 -8.29 4.73
N ARG A 142 13.99 -9.02 5.74
CA ARG A 142 14.49 -10.41 5.61
C ARG A 142 13.45 -11.34 4.97
N CYS A 143 12.18 -11.25 5.41
CA CYS A 143 11.11 -12.08 4.86
C CYS A 143 10.80 -11.70 3.41
N VAL A 144 10.65 -10.41 3.13
CA VAL A 144 10.36 -9.90 1.78
C VAL A 144 11.49 -10.25 0.80
N GLU A 145 12.75 -10.07 1.19
CA GLU A 145 13.89 -10.46 0.36
C GLU A 145 13.99 -11.97 0.12
N ARG A 146 13.58 -12.81 1.08
CA ARG A 146 13.46 -14.25 0.89
C ARG A 146 12.46 -14.56 -0.24
N ASP A 147 11.33 -13.86 -0.27
CA ASP A 147 10.32 -14.04 -1.30
C ASP A 147 10.83 -13.60 -2.67
N PHE A 148 11.51 -12.45 -2.77
CA PHE A 148 12.15 -12.03 -4.02
C PHE A 148 13.21 -13.03 -4.50
N ARG A 149 14.04 -13.57 -3.60
CA ARG A 149 15.02 -14.63 -3.97
C ARG A 149 14.31 -15.87 -4.48
N ARG A 150 13.17 -16.26 -3.90
CA ARG A 150 12.35 -17.39 -4.35
C ARG A 150 11.80 -17.16 -5.75
N ILE A 151 11.23 -15.99 -6.01
CA ILE A 151 10.76 -15.59 -7.34
C ILE A 151 11.90 -15.67 -8.35
N ARG A 152 13.03 -15.04 -8.05
CA ARG A 152 14.20 -14.99 -8.94
C ARG A 152 14.73 -16.40 -9.30
N LYS A 153 14.75 -17.32 -8.35
CA LYS A 153 15.15 -18.72 -8.60
C LYS A 153 14.22 -19.44 -9.58
N ARG A 154 12.93 -19.09 -9.60
CA ARG A 154 11.91 -19.68 -10.48
C ARG A 154 11.87 -19.08 -11.88
N LEU A 155 12.56 -17.97 -12.13
CA LEU A 155 12.57 -17.34 -13.45
C LEU A 155 13.26 -18.25 -14.47
N PRO A 156 12.80 -18.26 -15.74
CA PRO A 156 13.49 -18.92 -16.84
C PRO A 156 14.95 -18.46 -16.93
N GLY A 157 15.87 -19.39 -17.23
CA GLY A 157 17.30 -19.11 -17.31
C GLY A 157 17.66 -17.88 -18.15
N PRO A 158 17.14 -17.73 -19.39
CA PRO A 158 17.41 -16.56 -20.23
C PRO A 158 16.96 -15.22 -19.61
N LEU A 159 15.80 -15.21 -18.94
CA LEU A 159 15.31 -13.98 -18.29
C LEU A 159 16.15 -13.64 -17.06
N ARG A 160 16.52 -14.62 -16.26
CA ARG A 160 17.40 -14.44 -15.10
C ARG A 160 18.80 -13.90 -15.51
N ALA A 161 19.38 -14.46 -16.58
CA ALA A 161 20.65 -13.99 -17.13
C ALA A 161 20.54 -12.55 -17.70
N ARG A 162 19.42 -12.23 -18.35
CA ARG A 162 19.16 -10.86 -18.86
C ARG A 162 19.08 -9.84 -17.72
N LEU A 163 18.34 -10.14 -16.65
CA LEU A 163 18.29 -9.30 -15.45
C LEU A 163 19.68 -9.09 -14.85
N ALA A 164 20.47 -10.17 -14.68
CA ALA A 164 21.82 -10.08 -14.12
C ALA A 164 22.75 -9.18 -14.96
N ARG A 165 22.68 -9.25 -16.27
CA ARG A 165 23.46 -8.36 -17.16
C ARG A 165 23.10 -6.89 -16.97
N HIS A 166 21.80 -6.56 -16.91
CA HIS A 166 21.38 -5.18 -16.67
C HIS A 166 21.78 -4.67 -15.27
N GLU A 167 21.69 -5.52 -14.26
CA GLU A 167 22.10 -5.19 -12.89
C GLU A 167 23.61 -4.92 -12.79
N GLN A 168 24.44 -5.67 -13.53
CA GLN A 168 25.89 -5.43 -13.64
C GLN A 168 26.22 -4.14 -14.39
N ALA A 169 25.47 -3.83 -15.45
CA ALA A 169 25.68 -2.62 -16.28
C ALA A 169 25.09 -1.35 -15.65
N GLY A 170 24.29 -1.48 -14.59
CA GLY A 170 23.53 -0.38 -14.00
C GLY A 170 22.10 -0.31 -14.55
N ILE A 171 21.15 -0.22 -13.62
CA ILE A 171 19.71 -0.30 -13.95
C ILE A 171 19.07 1.05 -14.24
N PHE A 172 19.74 2.16 -13.91
CA PHE A 172 19.24 3.52 -14.08
C PHE A 172 19.92 4.28 -15.19
N GLN A 173 19.18 5.17 -15.84
CA GLN A 173 19.67 6.19 -16.76
C GLN A 173 20.14 7.42 -15.96
N ALA A 174 20.77 8.40 -16.65
CA ALA A 174 21.25 9.63 -16.05
C ALA A 174 20.13 10.48 -15.39
N ASP A 175 18.92 10.44 -15.95
CA ASP A 175 17.71 11.09 -15.41
C ASP A 175 17.08 10.35 -14.22
N GLY A 176 17.64 9.22 -13.81
CA GLY A 176 17.17 8.40 -12.71
C GLY A 176 16.08 7.41 -13.07
N ALA A 177 15.56 7.39 -14.28
CA ALA A 177 14.63 6.37 -14.75
C ALA A 177 15.32 5.02 -14.96
N TYR A 178 14.56 3.93 -14.92
CA TYR A 178 15.11 2.63 -15.34
C TYR A 178 15.54 2.65 -16.79
N THR A 179 16.65 1.95 -17.10
CA THR A 179 16.97 1.64 -18.50
C THR A 179 15.81 0.83 -19.12
N LYS A 180 15.46 1.11 -20.39
CA LYS A 180 14.37 0.41 -21.09
C LYS A 180 14.53 -1.12 -21.04
N GLY A 181 15.76 -1.61 -21.15
CA GLY A 181 16.06 -3.03 -21.12
C GLY A 181 15.81 -3.67 -19.77
N TYR A 182 16.20 -2.99 -18.68
CA TYR A 182 15.93 -3.46 -17.31
C TYR A 182 14.44 -3.39 -16.99
N ALA A 183 13.78 -2.27 -17.26
CA ALA A 183 12.34 -2.11 -17.03
C ALA A 183 11.53 -3.23 -17.70
N ALA A 184 11.80 -3.53 -18.97
CA ALA A 184 11.12 -4.61 -19.68
C ALA A 184 11.40 -5.99 -19.08
N ALA A 185 12.62 -6.27 -18.64
CA ALA A 185 12.98 -7.56 -18.04
C ALA A 185 12.37 -7.70 -16.64
N SER A 186 12.40 -6.67 -15.79
CA SER A 186 11.83 -6.67 -14.46
C SER A 186 10.29 -6.78 -14.51
N THR A 187 9.63 -5.99 -15.36
CA THR A 187 8.18 -6.11 -15.59
C THR A 187 7.79 -7.52 -16.01
N ARG A 188 8.49 -8.13 -16.96
CA ARG A 188 8.22 -9.50 -17.40
C ARG A 188 8.40 -10.52 -16.28
N ALA A 189 9.38 -10.32 -15.41
CA ALA A 189 9.68 -11.22 -14.30
C ALA A 189 8.62 -11.13 -13.18
N LEU A 190 8.10 -9.94 -12.90
CA LEU A 190 7.17 -9.70 -11.82
C LEU A 190 5.69 -9.77 -12.24
N ALA A 191 5.38 -9.59 -13.52
CA ALA A 191 3.98 -9.56 -14.02
C ALA A 191 3.10 -10.72 -13.52
N PRO A 192 3.53 -12.00 -13.47
CA PRO A 192 2.72 -13.12 -12.99
C PRO A 192 2.35 -13.01 -11.50
N TYR A 193 3.11 -12.22 -10.75
CA TYR A 193 2.92 -11.99 -9.31
C TYR A 193 2.22 -10.68 -9.01
N MET A 194 2.11 -9.76 -9.99
CA MET A 194 1.43 -8.48 -9.84
C MET A 194 -0.07 -8.61 -10.06
N TYR A 195 -0.48 -9.32 -11.11
CA TYR A 195 -1.88 -9.51 -11.48
C TYR A 195 -2.16 -10.97 -11.80
N ALA A 196 -3.25 -11.51 -11.26
CA ALA A 196 -3.70 -12.88 -11.60
C ALA A 196 -4.30 -12.94 -13.01
N LYS A 197 -4.83 -11.81 -13.50
CA LYS A 197 -5.38 -11.61 -14.86
C LYS A 197 -4.92 -10.24 -15.39
N PRO A 198 -4.88 -10.03 -16.70
CA PRO A 198 -4.64 -8.69 -17.25
C PRO A 198 -5.62 -7.68 -16.63
N PRO A 199 -5.13 -6.57 -16.05
CA PRO A 199 -5.99 -5.63 -15.37
C PRO A 199 -6.96 -4.96 -16.36
N PRO A 200 -8.19 -4.63 -15.94
CA PRO A 200 -9.12 -3.83 -16.74
C PRO A 200 -8.51 -2.51 -17.20
N SER A 201 -8.97 -1.96 -18.31
CA SER A 201 -8.39 -0.74 -18.93
C SER A 201 -8.26 0.44 -17.96
N ARG A 202 -9.22 0.60 -17.04
CA ARG A 202 -9.20 1.66 -16.00
C ARG A 202 -8.01 1.59 -15.02
N PHE A 203 -7.25 0.47 -15.00
CA PHE A 203 -6.07 0.27 -14.17
C PHE A 203 -4.77 0.13 -14.98
N ARG A 204 -4.82 0.30 -16.33
CA ARG A 204 -3.67 -0.03 -17.19
C ARG A 204 -2.62 1.06 -17.31
N HIS A 205 -2.89 2.24 -16.82
CA HIS A 205 -2.00 3.40 -16.99
C HIS A 205 -1.77 4.09 -15.64
N PRO A 206 -1.09 3.43 -14.70
CA PRO A 206 -0.67 4.12 -13.50
C PRO A 206 0.31 5.25 -13.90
N PRO A 207 0.27 6.39 -13.23
CA PRO A 207 1.27 7.42 -13.43
C PRO A 207 2.68 6.84 -13.16
N PRO A 208 3.73 7.41 -13.79
CA PRO A 208 5.09 6.96 -13.52
C PRO A 208 5.41 7.16 -12.03
N PRO A 209 6.06 6.19 -11.38
CA PRO A 209 6.42 6.29 -9.98
C PRO A 209 7.38 7.44 -9.71
N GLY A 210 7.40 7.94 -8.50
CA GLY A 210 8.42 8.85 -8.00
C GLY A 210 9.76 8.12 -7.89
N MET A 211 10.53 8.13 -8.99
CA MET A 211 11.78 7.35 -9.09
C MET A 211 12.81 7.74 -8.02
N ASP A 212 12.85 9.00 -7.60
CA ASP A 212 13.74 9.46 -6.53
C ASP A 212 13.41 8.79 -5.20
N VAL A 213 12.11 8.66 -4.89
CA VAL A 213 11.63 7.96 -3.69
C VAL A 213 11.96 6.48 -3.77
N LEU A 214 11.70 5.86 -4.93
CA LEU A 214 11.97 4.45 -5.15
C LEU A 214 13.46 4.13 -4.98
N ARG A 215 14.33 4.95 -5.58
CA ARG A 215 15.80 4.78 -5.50
C ARG A 215 16.35 5.00 -4.11
N GLU A 216 15.86 6.02 -3.39
CA GLU A 216 16.34 6.31 -2.05
C GLU A 216 15.89 5.26 -1.05
N MET A 217 14.65 4.76 -1.16
CA MET A 217 14.06 3.89 -0.15
C MET A 217 14.23 2.40 -0.43
N TRP A 218 14.11 1.98 -1.68
CA TRP A 218 13.98 0.55 -2.01
C TRP A 218 15.08 0.03 -2.92
N VAL A 219 15.27 0.60 -4.12
CA VAL A 219 16.00 -0.01 -5.23
C VAL A 219 17.21 0.82 -5.62
N ARG A 220 18.39 0.28 -5.42
CA ARG A 220 19.62 0.86 -5.99
C ARG A 220 20.22 0.02 -7.12
N ARG A 221 20.10 -1.31 -7.02
CA ARG A 221 20.75 -2.25 -7.93
C ARG A 221 19.82 -3.29 -8.54
N SER A 222 18.67 -3.57 -7.92
CA SER A 222 17.74 -4.61 -8.38
C SER A 222 16.38 -4.48 -7.70
N ASP A 223 15.28 -4.64 -8.47
CA ASP A 223 13.92 -4.74 -7.92
C ASP A 223 13.72 -5.95 -6.98
N PHE A 224 14.62 -6.92 -7.05
CA PHE A 224 14.59 -8.11 -6.21
C PHE A 224 15.40 -7.98 -4.91
N ARG A 225 15.75 -6.76 -4.53
CA ARG A 225 16.51 -6.45 -3.30
C ARG A 225 16.01 -5.17 -2.67
N ILE A 226 16.11 -5.09 -1.35
CA ILE A 226 15.88 -3.88 -0.59
C ILE A 226 17.26 -3.32 -0.23
N ASP A 227 17.82 -2.45 -1.05
CA ASP A 227 19.14 -1.87 -0.88
C ASP A 227 19.16 -0.33 -0.80
N GLY A 228 17.96 0.28 -0.64
CA GLY A 228 17.77 1.65 -0.18
C GLY A 228 17.75 1.76 1.35
N ASN A 229 17.23 2.88 1.88
CA ASN A 229 17.19 3.11 3.33
C ASN A 229 16.16 2.26 4.09
N LEU A 230 15.32 1.50 3.37
CA LEU A 230 14.48 0.44 3.94
C LEU A 230 15.25 -0.86 4.20
N GLN A 231 16.54 -0.93 3.84
CA GLN A 231 17.35 -2.11 4.13
C GLN A 231 17.28 -2.44 5.63
N GLY A 232 16.95 -3.70 5.93
CA GLY A 232 16.92 -4.21 7.30
C GLY A 232 15.74 -3.75 8.16
N PHE A 233 14.67 -3.15 7.60
CA PHE A 233 13.49 -2.85 8.40
C PHE A 233 12.94 -4.12 9.06
N ASP A 234 12.52 -4.01 10.31
CA ASP A 234 11.90 -5.10 11.07
C ASP A 234 10.93 -4.57 12.13
N PHE A 235 9.66 -4.85 11.95
CA PHE A 235 8.59 -4.50 12.87
C PHE A 235 8.08 -5.69 13.68
N THR A 236 8.62 -6.91 13.48
CA THR A 236 8.08 -8.15 14.07
C THR A 236 7.91 -8.07 15.59
N ARG A 237 8.88 -7.54 16.31
CA ARG A 237 8.79 -7.37 17.76
C ARG A 237 7.93 -6.18 18.18
N SER A 238 8.00 -5.06 17.45
CA SER A 238 7.32 -3.83 17.84
C SER A 238 5.82 -3.87 17.57
N LEU A 239 5.35 -4.67 16.61
CA LEU A 239 3.94 -4.90 16.31
C LEU A 239 3.17 -5.54 17.47
N ALA A 240 3.84 -6.24 18.39
CA ALA A 240 3.21 -6.78 19.60
C ALA A 240 2.53 -5.69 20.47
N ARG A 241 2.91 -4.42 20.31
CA ARG A 241 2.29 -3.28 21.02
C ARG A 241 1.07 -2.70 20.32
N VAL A 242 0.72 -3.20 19.13
CA VAL A 242 -0.44 -2.74 18.36
C VAL A 242 -1.66 -3.57 18.73
N GLU A 243 -2.47 -3.07 19.65
CA GLU A 243 -3.67 -3.76 20.17
C GLU A 243 -4.90 -3.63 19.27
N ALA A 244 -4.85 -2.76 18.29
CA ALA A 244 -5.91 -2.60 17.30
C ALA A 244 -6.14 -3.92 16.54
N PRO A 245 -7.40 -4.29 16.23
CA PRO A 245 -7.67 -5.39 15.32
C PRO A 245 -6.88 -5.24 14.02
N ALA A 246 -6.34 -6.32 13.51
CA ALA A 246 -5.59 -6.30 12.28
C ALA A 246 -6.06 -7.37 11.29
N LEU A 247 -6.03 -7.03 10.00
CA LEU A 247 -6.35 -7.91 8.89
C LEU A 247 -5.15 -7.95 7.96
N VAL A 248 -4.51 -9.11 7.85
CA VAL A 248 -3.44 -9.35 6.88
C VAL A 248 -4.08 -10.03 5.66
N VAL A 249 -3.89 -9.47 4.48
CA VAL A 249 -4.48 -9.98 3.23
C VAL A 249 -3.41 -10.16 2.17
N ILE A 250 -3.37 -11.33 1.56
CA ILE A 250 -2.49 -11.61 0.41
C ILE A 250 -3.25 -12.36 -0.68
N GLY A 251 -2.75 -12.30 -1.91
CA GLY A 251 -3.16 -13.20 -2.99
C GLY A 251 -2.43 -14.55 -2.91
N ASP A 252 -3.04 -15.61 -3.43
CA ASP A 252 -2.40 -16.94 -3.53
C ASP A 252 -1.21 -16.96 -4.51
N ARG A 253 -1.11 -15.94 -5.38
CA ARG A 253 -0.02 -15.73 -6.35
C ARG A 253 0.77 -14.46 -6.10
N ASP A 254 0.69 -13.91 -4.89
CA ASP A 254 1.35 -12.65 -4.51
C ASP A 254 2.89 -12.75 -4.56
N ILE A 255 3.55 -11.61 -4.71
CA ILE A 255 4.99 -11.44 -4.48
C ILE A 255 5.33 -11.85 -3.04
N VAL A 256 4.51 -11.43 -2.09
CA VAL A 256 4.62 -11.78 -0.68
C VAL A 256 4.03 -13.16 -0.44
N SER A 257 4.82 -14.07 0.11
CA SER A 257 4.39 -15.43 0.38
C SER A 257 3.47 -15.55 1.58
N THR A 258 2.74 -16.69 1.61
CA THR A 258 1.92 -17.04 2.78
C THR A 258 2.78 -17.13 4.05
N GLU A 259 4.01 -17.66 3.96
CA GLU A 259 4.94 -17.74 5.09
C GLU A 259 5.33 -16.35 5.62
N THR A 260 5.55 -15.38 4.73
CA THR A 260 5.82 -13.98 5.12
C THR A 260 4.59 -13.32 5.75
N ALA A 261 3.41 -13.58 5.19
CA ALA A 261 2.15 -13.08 5.74
C ALA A 261 1.84 -13.68 7.12
N GLU A 262 2.15 -14.98 7.34
CA GLU A 262 2.00 -15.63 8.65
C GLU A 262 2.95 -15.04 9.70
N VAL A 263 4.20 -14.71 9.34
CA VAL A 263 5.10 -13.98 10.23
C VAL A 263 4.50 -12.63 10.62
N THR A 264 3.94 -11.90 9.66
CA THR A 264 3.30 -10.61 9.90
C THR A 264 2.08 -10.75 10.81
N ARG A 265 1.21 -11.73 10.52
CA ARG A 265 0.03 -12.03 11.36
C ARG A 265 0.45 -12.42 12.79
N GLY A 266 1.45 -13.30 12.93
CA GLY A 266 1.93 -13.76 14.24
C GLY A 266 2.61 -12.68 15.07
N SER A 267 3.04 -11.58 14.43
CA SER A 267 3.62 -10.41 15.12
C SER A 267 2.58 -9.49 15.76
N LEU A 268 1.30 -9.63 15.40
CA LEU A 268 0.19 -8.79 15.84
C LEU A 268 -0.71 -9.56 16.81
N PRO A 269 -1.05 -9.03 18.00
CA PRO A 269 -1.85 -9.75 19.01
C PRO A 269 -3.25 -10.13 18.54
N ARG A 270 -3.85 -9.35 17.64
CA ARG A 270 -5.25 -9.46 17.21
C ARG A 270 -5.38 -9.45 15.70
N ALA A 271 -4.63 -10.30 15.01
CA ALA A 271 -4.62 -10.37 13.57
C ALA A 271 -5.27 -11.62 13.01
N THR A 272 -6.03 -11.43 11.94
CA THR A 272 -6.53 -12.50 11.06
C THR A 272 -5.78 -12.44 9.74
N LEU A 273 -5.38 -13.60 9.21
CA LEU A 273 -4.82 -13.72 7.85
C LEU A 273 -5.91 -14.23 6.90
N VAL A 274 -6.02 -13.59 5.75
CA VAL A 274 -6.84 -14.03 4.63
C VAL A 274 -5.98 -14.19 3.38
N VAL A 275 -5.92 -15.40 2.86
CA VAL A 275 -5.33 -15.69 1.54
C VAL A 275 -6.45 -15.68 0.51
N MET A 276 -6.41 -14.75 -0.43
CA MET A 276 -7.41 -14.61 -1.48
C MET A 276 -7.02 -15.50 -2.67
N ALA A 277 -7.86 -16.49 -2.97
CA ALA A 277 -7.68 -17.34 -4.14
C ALA A 277 -7.85 -16.56 -5.44
N GLU A 278 -7.14 -16.96 -6.50
CA GLU A 278 -7.10 -16.33 -7.82
C GLU A 278 -6.71 -14.85 -7.79
N CYS A 279 -5.83 -14.48 -6.86
CA CYS A 279 -5.31 -13.13 -6.68
C CYS A 279 -3.79 -13.13 -6.68
N ALA A 280 -3.23 -12.08 -7.26
CA ALA A 280 -1.82 -11.74 -7.14
C ALA A 280 -1.63 -10.54 -6.21
N HIS A 281 -0.54 -9.79 -6.38
CA HIS A 281 -0.20 -8.66 -5.52
C HIS A 281 -1.26 -7.55 -5.50
N MET A 282 -1.93 -7.32 -6.63
CA MET A 282 -2.98 -6.30 -6.77
C MET A 282 -4.38 -6.90 -6.51
N MET A 283 -4.55 -7.58 -5.35
CA MET A 283 -5.77 -8.32 -5.01
C MET A 283 -7.05 -7.50 -5.05
N TYR A 284 -6.98 -6.20 -4.75
CA TYR A 284 -8.12 -5.30 -4.85
C TYR A 284 -8.53 -4.96 -6.30
N ILE A 285 -7.65 -5.24 -7.26
CA ILE A 285 -7.96 -5.16 -8.70
C ILE A 285 -8.44 -6.51 -9.21
N ASP A 286 -7.75 -7.60 -8.87
CA ASP A 286 -8.07 -8.95 -9.33
C ASP A 286 -9.46 -9.40 -8.87
N GLN A 287 -9.79 -9.13 -7.61
CA GLN A 287 -11.04 -9.55 -6.96
C GLN A 287 -11.72 -8.38 -6.23
N THR A 288 -11.96 -7.27 -6.93
CA THR A 288 -12.48 -6.00 -6.38
C THR A 288 -13.69 -6.20 -5.46
N VAL A 289 -14.68 -6.99 -5.88
CA VAL A 289 -15.92 -7.20 -5.11
C VAL A 289 -15.64 -7.96 -3.82
N ARG A 290 -14.84 -9.03 -3.89
CA ARG A 290 -14.48 -9.87 -2.73
C ARG A 290 -13.63 -9.09 -1.73
N PHE A 291 -12.64 -8.33 -2.22
CA PHE A 291 -11.80 -7.48 -1.39
C PHE A 291 -12.62 -6.40 -0.67
N ASN A 292 -13.54 -5.71 -1.37
CA ASN A 292 -14.42 -4.72 -0.76
C ASN A 292 -15.35 -5.32 0.30
N ARG A 293 -15.90 -6.52 0.08
CA ARG A 293 -16.72 -7.24 1.09
C ARG A 293 -15.90 -7.57 2.34
N LEU A 294 -14.66 -8.04 2.15
CA LEU A 294 -13.75 -8.32 3.25
C LEU A 294 -13.44 -7.07 4.07
N LEU A 295 -13.10 -5.96 3.41
CA LEU A 295 -12.87 -4.68 4.08
C LEU A 295 -14.12 -4.18 4.80
N GLN A 296 -15.31 -4.32 4.20
CA GLN A 296 -16.56 -3.92 4.84
C GLN A 296 -16.79 -4.70 6.13
N ALA A 297 -16.65 -6.03 6.11
CA ALA A 297 -16.80 -6.86 7.31
C ALA A 297 -15.81 -6.46 8.40
N PHE A 298 -14.56 -6.18 8.03
CA PHE A 298 -13.54 -5.72 8.98
C PHE A 298 -13.84 -4.33 9.55
N LEU A 299 -14.33 -3.40 8.73
CA LEU A 299 -14.81 -2.08 9.17
C LEU A 299 -15.92 -2.22 10.22
N ASP A 300 -16.90 -3.10 9.96
CA ASP A 300 -18.03 -3.32 10.86
C ASP A 300 -17.58 -3.87 12.22
N VAL A 301 -16.63 -4.82 12.24
CA VAL A 301 -16.01 -5.34 13.48
C VAL A 301 -15.32 -4.25 14.29
N CYS A 302 -14.47 -3.43 13.63
CA CYS A 302 -13.73 -2.35 14.32
C CYS A 302 -14.67 -1.26 14.85
N THR A 303 -15.77 -0.98 14.12
CA THR A 303 -16.74 0.06 14.51
C THR A 303 -17.61 -0.39 15.69
N ALA A 304 -18.07 -1.65 15.67
CA ALA A 304 -18.86 -2.23 16.76
C ALA A 304 -18.08 -2.22 18.09
N ARG A 305 -16.79 -2.57 18.05
CA ARG A 305 -15.92 -2.52 19.21
C ARG A 305 -15.79 -1.11 19.81
N ARG A 306 -15.62 -0.09 18.97
CA ARG A 306 -15.51 1.31 19.43
C ARG A 306 -16.78 1.79 20.16
N ALA A 307 -17.92 1.24 19.83
CA ALA A 307 -19.19 1.58 20.49
C ALA A 307 -19.33 0.96 21.89
N LEU A 308 -18.48 -0.03 22.23
CA LEU A 308 -18.46 -0.74 23.50
C LEU A 308 -17.36 -0.23 24.46
N GLU A 309 -16.37 0.51 23.94
CA GLU A 309 -15.31 1.20 24.71
C GLU A 309 -15.71 2.67 24.99
#